data_46113a8ce2962813df97cc19bf614985
#
_entry.id   46113a8ce2962813df97cc19bf614985
#
_cell.length_a   1.000
_cell.length_b   1.000
_cell.length_c   1.000
_cell.angle_alpha   90.00
_cell.angle_beta   90.00
_cell.angle_gamma   90.00
#
_symmetry.space_group_name_H-M   'P 1'
#
loop_
_entity.id
_entity.type
_entity.pdbx_description
1 polymer ?
#
loop_
_entity_poly.entity_id
_entity_poly.type
_entity_poly.pdbx_seq_one_letter_code
_entity_poly.pdbx_strand_id
1 'polypeptide(L)'
;MITIRIKKLDIEVYEPGKSSIEKIKRITKLSANESALGISPRAKKVLSNQKLNFTRYPDGKSKKLRSQISRKFGCDIDKIICGAGSDEVIQMLCQLFINSKDEVIVPQFSFLMYRIYAKIVGAKVIF
;
A
#
# COMPACT_ATOMS: atom_id res chain seq x y z
N MET A 1 -23.69 -5.35 30.93
CA MET A 1 -23.78 -5.66 29.49
C MET A 1 -22.89 -4.66 28.74
N ILE A 2 -21.86 -5.12 28.04
CA ILE A 2 -20.97 -4.23 27.28
C ILE A 2 -21.65 -3.95 25.93
N THR A 3 -22.05 -2.70 25.70
CA THR A 3 -22.60 -2.28 24.40
C THR A 3 -21.46 -1.85 23.49
N ILE A 4 -21.15 -2.64 22.48
CA ILE A 4 -20.16 -2.27 21.45
C ILE A 4 -20.85 -1.33 20.47
N ARG A 5 -20.41 -0.07 20.43
CA ARG A 5 -20.85 0.90 19.40
C ARG A 5 -19.96 0.76 18.18
N ILE A 6 -20.51 0.25 17.09
CA ILE A 6 -19.84 0.23 15.80
C ILE A 6 -20.02 1.61 15.14
N LYS A 7 -18.91 2.28 14.84
CA LYS A 7 -18.94 3.52 14.05
C LYS A 7 -19.28 3.16 12.59
N LYS A 8 -20.48 3.54 12.14
CA LYS A 8 -20.84 3.41 10.73
C LYS A 8 -20.08 4.51 9.95
N LEU A 9 -19.14 4.09 9.11
CA LEU A 9 -18.40 4.99 8.23
C LEU A 9 -19.01 4.94 6.83
N ASP A 10 -19.17 6.10 6.21
CA ASP A 10 -19.53 6.23 4.80
C ASP A 10 -18.27 6.03 3.94
N ILE A 11 -17.89 4.77 3.77
CA ILE A 11 -16.70 4.35 3.02
C ILE A 11 -17.16 3.49 1.85
N GLU A 12 -16.70 3.85 0.65
CA GLU A 12 -16.91 3.04 -0.54
C GLU A 12 -16.11 1.74 -0.46
N VAL A 13 -16.73 0.65 -0.92
CA VAL A 13 -16.03 -0.63 -1.03
C VAL A 13 -14.99 -0.54 -2.15
N TYR A 14 -13.76 -0.91 -1.84
CA TYR A 14 -12.71 -1.01 -2.86
C TYR A 14 -12.95 -2.25 -3.73
N GLU A 15 -13.23 -2.04 -5.00
CA GLU A 15 -13.32 -3.10 -5.99
C GLU A 15 -12.04 -3.12 -6.84
N PRO A 16 -11.17 -4.13 -6.68
CA PRO A 16 -9.99 -4.26 -7.52
C PRO A 16 -10.38 -4.58 -8.96
N GLY A 17 -9.56 -4.12 -9.91
CA GLY A 17 -9.77 -4.45 -11.32
C GLY A 17 -9.79 -5.96 -11.56
N LYS A 18 -10.74 -6.42 -12.41
CA LYS A 18 -10.91 -7.83 -12.75
C LYS A 18 -9.66 -8.41 -13.40
N SER A 19 -9.21 -9.56 -12.93
CA SER A 19 -8.06 -10.29 -13.48
C SER A 19 -8.49 -11.44 -14.39
N SER A 20 -9.80 -11.80 -14.41
CA SER A 20 -10.39 -12.80 -15.28
C SER A 20 -11.78 -12.37 -15.74
N ILE A 21 -12.16 -12.74 -16.95
CA ILE A 21 -13.50 -12.58 -17.48
C ILE A 21 -13.92 -13.94 -18.03
N GLU A 22 -15.14 -14.39 -17.66
CA GLU A 22 -15.65 -15.67 -18.13
C GLU A 22 -15.60 -15.78 -19.66
N LYS A 23 -15.22 -16.97 -20.15
CA LYS A 23 -15.12 -17.30 -21.58
C LYS A 23 -14.03 -16.56 -22.38
N ILE A 24 -13.24 -15.67 -21.77
CA ILE A 24 -12.12 -14.99 -22.44
C ILE A 24 -10.80 -15.60 -21.98
N LYS A 25 -10.10 -16.27 -22.91
CA LYS A 25 -8.84 -16.96 -22.61
C LYS A 25 -7.64 -16.04 -22.43
N ARG A 26 -7.66 -14.85 -23.04
CA ARG A 26 -6.55 -13.92 -23.02
C ARG A 26 -7.04 -12.50 -22.76
N ILE A 27 -6.65 -11.93 -21.63
CA ILE A 27 -7.05 -10.60 -21.19
C ILE A 27 -5.80 -9.73 -21.06
N THR A 28 -5.89 -8.52 -21.59
CA THR A 28 -4.93 -7.45 -21.27
C THR A 28 -5.50 -6.61 -20.14
N LYS A 29 -4.95 -6.74 -18.94
CA LYS A 29 -5.40 -6.00 -17.76
C LYS A 29 -4.78 -4.61 -17.77
N LEU A 30 -5.59 -3.58 -17.90
CA LEU A 30 -5.20 -2.17 -17.87
C LEU A 30 -5.76 -1.40 -16.66
N SER A 31 -6.40 -2.12 -15.73
CA SER A 31 -7.09 -1.55 -14.57
C SER A 31 -6.21 -1.40 -13.33
N ALA A 32 -4.93 -1.76 -13.41
CA ALA A 32 -3.97 -1.65 -12.30
C ALA A 32 -2.57 -1.34 -12.83
N ASN A 33 -1.73 -0.72 -12.00
CA ASN A 33 -0.34 -0.39 -12.33
C ASN A 33 0.57 -1.63 -12.20
N GLU A 34 0.24 -2.68 -12.96
CA GLU A 34 1.04 -3.89 -13.03
C GLU A 34 2.08 -3.79 -14.15
N SER A 35 3.27 -4.38 -13.94
CA SER A 35 4.30 -4.39 -14.97
C SER A 35 3.94 -5.36 -16.10
N ALA A 36 3.68 -4.84 -17.30
CA ALA A 36 3.45 -5.66 -18.49
C ALA A 36 4.68 -6.50 -18.90
N LEU A 37 5.88 -6.08 -18.47
CA LEU A 37 7.15 -6.78 -18.73
C LEU A 37 7.46 -7.84 -17.65
N GLY A 38 6.64 -7.92 -16.61
CA GLY A 38 6.85 -8.83 -15.50
C GLY A 38 7.98 -8.40 -14.57
N ILE A 39 8.52 -9.38 -13.85
CA ILE A 39 9.60 -9.17 -12.88
C ILE A 39 10.97 -9.08 -13.58
N SER A 40 11.86 -8.22 -13.08
CA SER A 40 13.25 -8.16 -13.53
C SER A 40 13.92 -9.54 -13.49
N PRO A 41 14.64 -9.96 -14.56
CA PRO A 41 15.37 -11.23 -14.58
C PRO A 41 16.36 -11.39 -13.42
N ARG A 42 17.00 -10.30 -12.97
CA ARG A 42 17.91 -10.31 -11.82
C ARG A 42 17.16 -10.60 -10.52
N ALA A 43 16.00 -9.96 -10.31
CA ALA A 43 15.15 -10.22 -9.13
C ALA A 43 14.62 -11.66 -9.15
N LYS A 44 14.19 -12.16 -10.32
CA LYS A 44 13.73 -13.55 -10.49
C LYS A 44 14.84 -14.54 -10.12
N LYS A 45 16.08 -14.31 -10.57
CA LYS A 45 17.23 -15.14 -10.24
C LYS A 45 17.49 -15.19 -8.73
N VAL A 46 17.40 -14.04 -8.05
CA VAL A 46 17.60 -13.98 -6.59
C VAL A 46 16.51 -14.78 -5.88
N LEU A 47 15.24 -14.60 -6.24
CA LEU A 47 14.13 -15.34 -5.64
C LEU A 47 14.23 -16.85 -5.85
N SER A 48 14.68 -17.29 -7.02
CA SER A 48 14.82 -18.71 -7.34
C SER A 48 16.00 -19.38 -6.64
N ASN A 49 17.05 -18.64 -6.32
CA ASN A 49 18.29 -19.18 -5.74
C ASN A 49 18.38 -19.03 -4.22
N GLN A 50 17.47 -18.31 -3.59
CA GLN A 50 17.50 -18.14 -2.14
C GLN A 50 16.83 -19.33 -1.44
N LYS A 51 17.54 -19.92 -0.50
CA LYS A 51 16.94 -20.76 0.56
C LYS A 51 16.21 -19.82 1.51
N LEU A 52 14.96 -19.50 1.19
CA LEU A 52 14.12 -18.66 2.04
C LEU A 52 13.89 -19.39 3.36
N ASN A 53 14.27 -18.75 4.46
CA ASN A 53 14.00 -19.29 5.78
C ASN A 53 12.70 -18.67 6.33
N PHE A 54 11.60 -19.39 6.17
CA PHE A 54 10.28 -18.99 6.64
C PHE A 54 10.02 -19.26 8.13
N THR A 55 11.00 -19.85 8.84
CA THR A 55 10.84 -20.18 10.26
C THR A 55 11.22 -19.04 11.20
N ARG A 56 11.76 -17.96 10.67
CA ARG A 56 12.19 -16.81 11.47
C ARG A 56 11.47 -15.53 11.03
N TYR A 57 11.19 -14.67 11.98
CA TYR A 57 10.66 -13.34 11.69
C TYR A 57 11.64 -12.53 10.83
N PRO A 58 11.14 -11.74 9.89
CA PRO A 58 11.97 -10.79 9.15
C PRO A 58 12.51 -9.69 10.07
N ASP A 59 13.55 -8.98 9.60
CA ASP A 59 14.05 -7.80 10.29
C ASP A 59 13.00 -6.68 10.27
N GLY A 60 12.36 -6.41 11.43
CA GLY A 60 11.32 -5.40 11.57
C GLY A 60 11.78 -3.97 11.25
N LYS A 61 13.09 -3.70 11.21
CA LYS A 61 13.65 -2.42 10.80
C LYS A 61 13.96 -2.34 9.31
N SER A 62 13.81 -3.42 8.56
CA SER A 62 14.11 -3.48 7.12
C SER A 62 15.49 -2.89 6.75
N LYS A 63 16.49 -3.06 7.62
CA LYS A 63 17.79 -2.37 7.53
C LYS A 63 18.48 -2.55 6.18
N LYS A 64 18.48 -3.78 5.64
CA LYS A 64 19.09 -4.06 4.34
C LYS A 64 18.41 -3.28 3.21
N LEU A 65 17.09 -3.26 3.18
CA LEU A 65 16.31 -2.53 2.18
C LEU A 65 16.52 -1.02 2.31
N ARG A 66 16.38 -0.47 3.52
CA ARG A 66 16.60 0.95 3.79
C ARG A 66 18.01 1.39 3.39
N SER A 67 19.05 0.60 3.68
CA SER A 67 20.42 0.90 3.26
C SER A 67 20.58 0.94 1.74
N GLN A 68 19.93 0.05 0.99
CA GLN A 68 19.97 0.07 -0.47
C GLN A 68 19.23 1.26 -1.07
N ILE A 69 18.08 1.62 -0.50
CA ILE A 69 17.32 2.80 -0.89
C ILE A 69 18.14 4.06 -0.63
N SER A 70 18.69 4.20 0.58
CA SER A 70 19.56 5.33 0.96
C SER A 70 20.72 5.50 -0.02
N ARG A 71 21.43 4.42 -0.34
CA ARG A 71 22.55 4.44 -1.29
C ARG A 71 22.10 4.82 -2.70
N LYS A 72 20.96 4.29 -3.15
CA LYS A 72 20.49 4.51 -4.52
C LYS A 72 19.98 5.94 -4.75
N PHE A 73 19.31 6.52 -3.76
CA PHE A 73 18.64 7.80 -3.88
C PHE A 73 19.34 8.95 -3.14
N GLY A 74 20.46 8.68 -2.45
CA GLY A 74 21.22 9.70 -1.73
C GLY A 74 20.49 10.29 -0.53
N CYS A 75 19.55 9.57 0.07
CA CYS A 75 18.77 10.04 1.22
C CYS A 75 19.24 9.38 2.52
N ASP A 76 19.00 10.07 3.63
CA ASP A 76 19.32 9.58 4.96
C ASP A 76 18.53 8.31 5.28
N ILE A 77 19.22 7.26 5.74
CA ILE A 77 18.61 5.98 6.10
C ILE A 77 17.55 6.12 7.19
N ASP A 78 17.71 7.08 8.10
CA ASP A 78 16.77 7.30 9.22
C ASP A 78 15.52 8.07 8.80
N LYS A 79 15.49 8.58 7.57
CA LYS A 79 14.32 9.20 6.94
C LYS A 79 13.54 8.24 6.03
N ILE A 80 13.88 6.94 6.05
CA ILE A 80 13.22 5.93 5.23
C ILE A 80 12.36 5.04 6.13
N ILE A 81 11.08 4.92 5.80
CA ILE A 81 10.16 3.94 6.37
C ILE A 81 9.76 2.92 5.29
N CYS A 82 9.60 1.68 5.69
CA CYS A 82 9.12 0.60 4.82
C CYS A 82 7.79 0.08 5.36
N GLY A 83 6.88 -0.24 4.46
CA GLY A 83 5.60 -0.86 4.75
C GLY A 83 5.27 -1.96 3.71
N ALA A 84 4.16 -2.64 3.90
CA ALA A 84 3.60 -3.61 2.95
C ALA A 84 2.96 -2.87 1.75
N GLY A 85 3.79 -2.20 0.97
CA GLY A 85 3.40 -1.32 -0.13
C GLY A 85 3.04 0.10 0.34
N SER A 86 2.67 0.94 -0.64
CA SER A 86 2.25 2.32 -0.38
C SER A 86 0.98 2.41 0.45
N ASP A 87 0.16 1.39 0.40
CA ASP A 87 -1.12 1.32 1.11
C ASP A 87 -0.95 1.41 2.62
N GLU A 88 -0.07 0.58 3.19
CA GLU A 88 0.25 0.63 4.62
C GLU A 88 0.93 1.94 5.01
N VAL A 89 1.80 2.49 4.14
CA VAL A 89 2.45 3.77 4.42
C VAL A 89 1.42 4.91 4.46
N ILE A 90 0.45 4.94 3.54
CA ILE A 90 -0.64 5.93 3.53
C ILE A 90 -1.47 5.80 4.82
N GLN A 91 -1.81 4.57 5.22
CA GLN A 91 -2.53 4.32 6.46
C GLN A 91 -1.77 4.86 7.67
N MET A 92 -0.48 4.56 7.80
CA MET A 92 0.37 5.06 8.89
C MET A 92 0.42 6.58 8.92
N LEU A 93 0.57 7.24 7.77
CA LEU A 93 0.56 8.71 7.68
C LEU A 93 -0.77 9.29 8.14
N CYS A 94 -1.90 8.73 7.69
CA CYS A 94 -3.21 9.19 8.14
C CYS A 94 -3.39 9.03 9.65
N GLN A 95 -2.99 7.90 10.22
CA GLN A 95 -3.12 7.64 11.66
C GLN A 95 -2.22 8.54 12.52
N LEU A 96 -1.04 8.93 12.03
CA LEU A 96 -0.08 9.74 12.79
C LEU A 96 -0.35 11.24 12.71
N PHE A 97 -0.82 11.73 11.57
CA PHE A 97 -0.84 13.17 11.30
C PHE A 97 -2.25 13.75 11.12
N ILE A 98 -3.27 12.92 10.99
CA ILE A 98 -4.62 13.37 10.62
C ILE A 98 -5.62 12.95 11.70
N ASN A 99 -6.57 13.84 11.99
CA ASN A 99 -7.65 13.62 12.94
C ASN A 99 -9.01 14.12 12.39
N SER A 100 -10.07 14.00 13.16
CA SER A 100 -11.44 14.33 12.74
C SER A 100 -11.71 15.82 12.52
N LYS A 101 -10.77 16.71 12.84
CA LYS A 101 -10.88 18.15 12.61
C LYS A 101 -10.14 18.61 11.36
N ASP A 102 -9.40 17.70 10.72
CA ASP A 102 -8.56 18.01 9.57
C ASP A 102 -9.34 17.82 8.26
N GLU A 103 -8.89 18.53 7.23
CA GLU A 103 -9.33 18.38 5.86
C GLU A 103 -8.19 17.77 5.02
N VAL A 104 -8.52 16.78 4.19
CA VAL A 104 -7.57 16.11 3.30
C VAL A 104 -7.98 16.36 1.86
N ILE A 105 -7.12 17.02 1.10
CA ILE A 105 -7.34 17.28 -0.32
C ILE A 105 -6.89 16.05 -1.11
N VAL A 106 -7.81 15.49 -1.90
CA VAL A 106 -7.57 14.28 -2.71
C VAL A 106 -8.02 14.55 -4.14
N PRO A 107 -7.20 14.27 -5.17
CA PRO A 107 -7.67 14.36 -6.55
C PRO A 107 -8.84 13.40 -6.80
N GLN A 108 -9.86 13.86 -7.51
CA GLN A 108 -11.11 13.12 -7.74
C GLN A 108 -10.89 11.73 -8.35
N PHE A 109 -9.96 11.61 -9.30
CA PHE A 109 -9.65 10.36 -10.00
C PHE A 109 -8.31 9.76 -9.55
N SER A 110 -8.06 9.78 -8.25
CA SER A 110 -6.84 9.21 -7.66
C SER A 110 -7.09 7.82 -7.04
N PHE A 111 -6.03 7.26 -6.45
CA PHE A 111 -6.11 6.00 -5.74
C PHE A 111 -7.09 6.09 -4.56
N LEU A 112 -8.07 5.19 -4.56
CA LEU A 112 -9.20 5.21 -3.63
C LEU A 112 -8.76 5.18 -2.15
N MET A 113 -7.62 4.55 -1.85
CA MET A 113 -7.16 4.40 -0.47
C MET A 113 -6.83 5.72 0.22
N TYR A 114 -6.47 6.78 -0.49
CA TYR A 114 -6.27 8.10 0.12
C TYR A 114 -7.53 8.57 0.85
N ARG A 115 -8.68 8.52 0.18
CA ARG A 115 -9.95 8.94 0.78
C ARG A 115 -10.47 7.95 1.83
N ILE A 116 -10.21 6.66 1.66
CA ILE A 116 -10.62 5.65 2.64
C ILE A 116 -9.91 5.88 3.96
N TYR A 117 -8.58 5.99 3.97
CA TYR A 117 -7.83 6.18 5.21
C TYR A 117 -8.11 7.54 5.86
N ALA A 118 -8.29 8.60 5.08
CA ALA A 118 -8.71 9.89 5.60
C ALA A 118 -10.08 9.79 6.32
N LYS A 119 -11.05 9.11 5.72
CA LYS A 119 -12.38 8.89 6.34
C LYS A 119 -12.30 7.98 7.59
N ILE A 120 -11.43 6.97 7.61
CA ILE A 120 -11.25 6.08 8.78
C ILE A 120 -10.82 6.87 10.00
N VAL A 121 -9.90 7.82 9.86
CA VAL A 121 -9.48 8.69 10.97
C VAL A 121 -10.46 9.82 11.28
N GLY A 122 -11.51 9.96 10.46
CA GLY A 122 -12.60 10.89 10.67
C GLY A 122 -12.42 12.25 9.98
N ALA A 123 -11.37 12.42 9.17
CA ALA A 123 -11.12 13.64 8.45
C ALA A 123 -12.14 13.91 7.34
N LYS A 124 -12.33 15.17 7.01
CA LYS A 124 -13.14 15.60 5.87
C LYS A 124 -12.32 15.51 4.58
N VAL A 125 -12.84 14.80 3.59
CA VAL A 125 -12.21 14.70 2.26
C VAL A 125 -12.73 15.80 1.37
N ILE A 126 -11.81 16.54 0.75
CA ILE A 126 -12.07 17.59 -0.24
C ILE A 126 -11.51 17.10 -1.59
N PHE A 127 -12.29 17.22 -2.65
CA PHE A 127 -11.90 16.86 -4.01
C PHE A 127 -11.45 18.07 -4.81
#